data_ce6401bde69d14340a0f06f22614630b
#
_entry.id   ce6401bde69d14340a0f06f22614630b
#
_cell.length_a   1.000
_cell.length_b   1.000
_cell.length_c   1.000
_cell.angle_alpha   90.00
_cell.angle_beta   90.00
_cell.angle_gamma   90.00
#
_symmetry.space_group_name_H-M   'P 1'
#
loop_
_entity.id
_entity.type
_entity.pdbx_description
1 polymer ?
#
loop_
_entity_poly.entity_id
_entity_poly.type
_entity_poly.pdbx_seq_one_letter_code
_entity_poly.pdbx_strand_id
1 'polypeptide(L)'
;ITDAEALVRHGQMNCISWIIGHMANQEQTYWLLLGQDKLLHPNLNSLVGTGKPASTPPLAEMLDVWYSVTNETDDYLQTVIPELLQTHFVYKGQSRPESIGTMLYRNIYHYWFHTGEAHAIRQMLGHTDLPQFVGNMQAAVYKPEV
;
A
#
# COMPACT_ATOMS: atom_id res chain seq x y z
N ILE A 1 -2.49 2.66 -18.39
CA ILE A 1 -1.70 1.42 -18.51
C ILE A 1 -2.61 0.26 -18.86
N THR A 2 -2.19 -0.62 -19.76
CA THR A 2 -2.90 -1.85 -20.12
C THR A 2 -2.53 -3.01 -19.17
N ASP A 3 -3.33 -4.08 -19.17
CA ASP A 3 -3.03 -5.29 -18.38
C ASP A 3 -1.67 -5.88 -18.74
N ALA A 4 -1.35 -5.92 -20.03
CA ALA A 4 -0.07 -6.45 -20.51
C ALA A 4 1.12 -5.59 -20.02
N GLU A 5 1.02 -4.28 -20.07
CA GLU A 5 2.05 -3.36 -19.58
C GLU A 5 2.23 -3.45 -18.06
N ALA A 6 1.14 -3.63 -17.33
CA ALA A 6 1.20 -3.76 -15.87
C ALA A 6 1.94 -5.00 -15.36
N LEU A 7 2.16 -5.98 -16.23
CA LEU A 7 2.88 -7.23 -15.93
C LEU A 7 4.36 -7.17 -16.37
N VAL A 8 4.77 -6.12 -17.10
CA VAL A 8 6.16 -5.99 -17.59
C VAL A 8 7.11 -5.75 -16.42
N ARG A 9 8.17 -6.53 -16.38
CA ARG A 9 9.29 -6.36 -15.44
C ARG A 9 10.51 -5.82 -16.19
N HIS A 10 11.09 -4.74 -15.68
CA HIS A 10 12.35 -4.20 -16.18
C HIS A 10 13.52 -4.72 -15.34
N GLY A 11 14.21 -5.74 -15.84
CA GLY A 11 15.28 -6.39 -15.09
C GLY A 11 14.77 -7.03 -13.79
N GLN A 12 15.27 -6.58 -12.65
CA GLN A 12 14.86 -7.08 -11.34
C GLN A 12 13.74 -6.26 -10.68
N MET A 13 13.28 -5.18 -11.32
CA MET A 13 12.19 -4.37 -10.79
C MET A 13 10.88 -5.16 -10.73
N ASN A 14 10.05 -4.86 -9.77
CA ASN A 14 8.70 -5.40 -9.71
C ASN A 14 7.81 -4.75 -10.79
N CYS A 15 6.81 -5.46 -11.27
CA CYS A 15 5.83 -4.92 -12.19
C CYS A 15 4.76 -4.08 -11.43
N ILE A 16 4.03 -3.22 -12.14
CA ILE A 16 3.02 -2.34 -11.52
C ILE A 16 1.93 -3.14 -10.82
N SER A 17 1.47 -4.24 -11.40
CA SER A 17 0.48 -5.10 -10.75
C SER A 17 0.98 -5.66 -9.41
N TRP A 18 2.24 -6.12 -9.36
CA TRP A 18 2.86 -6.55 -8.10
C TRP A 18 2.90 -5.41 -7.07
N ILE A 19 3.27 -4.20 -7.48
CA ILE A 19 3.34 -3.01 -6.61
C ILE A 19 1.98 -2.74 -5.96
N ILE A 20 0.89 -2.79 -6.73
CA ILE A 20 -0.47 -2.57 -6.22
C ILE A 20 -0.82 -3.60 -5.14
N GLY A 21 -0.61 -4.88 -5.42
CA GLY A 21 -0.85 -5.94 -4.45
C GLY A 21 0.06 -5.83 -3.21
N HIS A 22 1.30 -5.39 -3.39
CA HIS A 22 2.27 -5.20 -2.31
C HIS A 22 1.85 -4.07 -1.35
N MET A 23 1.36 -2.96 -1.88
CA MET A 23 0.79 -1.88 -1.06
C MET A 23 -0.43 -2.36 -0.26
N ALA A 24 -1.34 -3.08 -0.91
CA ALA A 24 -2.49 -3.69 -0.23
C ALA A 24 -2.05 -4.68 0.87
N ASN A 25 -1.01 -5.48 0.62
CA ASN A 25 -0.48 -6.42 1.63
C ASN A 25 0.07 -5.70 2.87
N GLN A 26 0.72 -4.54 2.71
CA GLN A 26 1.17 -3.75 3.84
C GLN A 26 0.01 -3.17 4.63
N GLU A 27 -0.98 -2.57 3.97
CA GLU A 27 -2.17 -2.02 4.63
C GLU A 27 -2.96 -3.09 5.37
N GLN A 28 -3.23 -4.21 4.71
CA GLN A 28 -3.86 -5.36 5.37
C GLN A 28 -3.10 -5.80 6.61
N THR A 29 -1.77 -5.83 6.54
CA THR A 29 -0.95 -6.23 7.69
C THR A 29 -1.07 -5.24 8.84
N TYR A 30 -0.98 -3.94 8.57
CA TYR A 30 -0.96 -2.93 9.64
C TYR A 30 -2.35 -2.71 10.22
N TRP A 31 -3.32 -2.42 9.38
CA TRP A 31 -4.60 -1.88 9.84
C TRP A 31 -5.65 -2.96 10.08
N LEU A 32 -5.59 -4.06 9.35
CA LEU A 32 -6.55 -5.14 9.53
C LEU A 32 -5.99 -6.23 10.43
N LEU A 33 -4.81 -6.77 10.13
CA LEU A 33 -4.28 -7.88 10.94
C LEU A 33 -3.81 -7.42 12.32
N LEU A 34 -2.95 -6.40 12.40
CA LEU A 34 -2.44 -5.92 13.68
C LEU A 34 -3.47 -5.11 14.44
N GLY A 35 -4.29 -4.31 13.75
CA GLY A 35 -5.31 -3.45 14.37
C GLY A 35 -6.58 -4.17 14.76
N GLN A 36 -6.99 -5.21 14.03
CA GLN A 36 -8.33 -5.80 14.17
C GLN A 36 -8.33 -7.34 14.20
N ASP A 37 -7.16 -7.99 14.14
CA ASP A 37 -7.01 -9.47 14.01
C ASP A 37 -7.78 -10.05 12.80
N LYS A 38 -7.86 -9.26 11.71
CA LYS A 38 -8.60 -9.55 10.49
C LYS A 38 -7.66 -9.73 9.31
N LEU A 39 -7.88 -10.74 8.49
CA LEU A 39 -7.07 -11.02 7.31
C LEU A 39 -7.99 -11.34 6.13
N LEU A 40 -8.12 -10.41 5.19
CA LEU A 40 -9.00 -10.56 4.02
C LEU A 40 -8.40 -11.50 2.97
N HIS A 41 -7.10 -11.34 2.71
CA HIS A 41 -6.38 -12.07 1.67
C HIS A 41 -5.20 -12.84 2.26
N PRO A 42 -5.41 -14.06 2.82
CA PRO A 42 -4.37 -14.82 3.55
C PRO A 42 -3.12 -15.15 2.70
N ASN A 43 -3.30 -15.33 1.40
CA ASN A 43 -2.22 -15.71 0.48
C ASN A 43 -1.45 -14.52 -0.09
N LEU A 44 -1.90 -13.30 0.14
CA LEU A 44 -1.36 -12.09 -0.49
C LEU A 44 0.13 -11.90 -0.16
N ASN A 45 0.50 -12.10 1.10
CA ASN A 45 1.90 -12.00 1.51
C ASN A 45 2.82 -13.00 0.82
N SER A 46 2.33 -14.20 0.51
CA SER A 46 3.11 -15.20 -0.24
C SER A 46 3.30 -14.81 -1.69
N LEU A 47 2.34 -14.08 -2.27
CA LEU A 47 2.33 -13.66 -3.67
C LEU A 47 3.16 -12.40 -3.91
N VAL A 48 3.01 -11.37 -3.05
CA VAL A 48 3.57 -10.03 -3.27
C VAL A 48 4.32 -9.47 -2.04
N GLY A 49 4.65 -10.30 -1.07
CA GLY A 49 5.37 -9.89 0.14
C GLY A 49 6.85 -9.58 -0.14
N THR A 50 7.44 -8.72 0.68
CA THR A 50 8.89 -8.43 0.64
C THR A 50 9.70 -9.72 0.82
N GLY A 51 10.72 -9.90 -0.04
CA GLY A 51 11.62 -11.07 0.01
C GLY A 51 10.99 -12.37 -0.50
N LYS A 52 9.80 -12.34 -1.06
CA LYS A 52 9.17 -13.48 -1.72
C LYS A 52 9.66 -13.62 -3.17
N PRO A 53 9.53 -14.81 -3.77
CA PRO A 53 9.84 -14.98 -5.20
C PRO A 53 9.10 -13.97 -6.06
N ALA A 54 9.74 -13.52 -7.13
CA ALA A 54 9.15 -12.59 -8.08
C ALA A 54 7.86 -13.16 -8.68
N SER A 55 6.81 -12.34 -8.76
CA SER A 55 5.53 -12.70 -9.35
C SER A 55 4.99 -11.58 -10.25
N THR A 56 4.06 -11.94 -11.12
CA THR A 56 3.35 -11.02 -12.01
C THR A 56 1.85 -11.33 -11.95
N PRO A 57 1.19 -11.05 -10.82
CA PRO A 57 -0.23 -11.34 -10.67
C PRO A 57 -1.07 -10.48 -11.64
N PRO A 58 -2.26 -10.92 -12.08
CA PRO A 58 -3.13 -10.14 -12.95
C PRO A 58 -3.48 -8.77 -12.34
N LEU A 59 -3.46 -7.70 -13.18
CA LEU A 59 -3.74 -6.33 -12.72
C LEU A 59 -5.13 -6.21 -12.09
N ALA A 60 -6.15 -6.78 -12.75
CA ALA A 60 -7.53 -6.70 -12.26
C ALA A 60 -7.67 -7.33 -10.86
N GLU A 61 -7.05 -8.49 -10.62
CA GLU A 61 -7.05 -9.13 -9.29
C GLU A 61 -6.37 -8.25 -8.24
N MET A 62 -5.24 -7.63 -8.56
CA MET A 62 -4.54 -6.77 -7.59
C MET A 62 -5.28 -5.47 -7.30
N LEU A 63 -6.01 -4.93 -8.28
CA LEU A 63 -6.89 -3.79 -8.06
C LEU A 63 -8.07 -4.17 -7.15
N ASP A 64 -8.73 -5.30 -7.40
CA ASP A 64 -9.83 -5.77 -6.55
C ASP A 64 -9.36 -6.02 -5.11
N VAL A 65 -8.19 -6.64 -4.94
CA VAL A 65 -7.54 -6.82 -3.64
C VAL A 65 -7.27 -5.46 -2.99
N TRP A 66 -6.66 -4.54 -3.71
CA TRP A 66 -6.32 -3.21 -3.19
C TRP A 66 -7.57 -2.43 -2.76
N TYR A 67 -8.63 -2.40 -3.59
CA TYR A 67 -9.88 -1.74 -3.24
C TYR A 67 -10.56 -2.37 -2.02
N SER A 68 -10.57 -3.70 -1.93
CA SER A 68 -11.20 -4.39 -0.79
C SER A 68 -10.46 -4.11 0.52
N VAL A 69 -9.13 -4.06 0.49
CA VAL A 69 -8.30 -3.78 1.65
C VAL A 69 -8.40 -2.31 2.06
N THR A 70 -8.27 -1.37 1.11
CA THR A 70 -8.29 0.06 1.41
C THR A 70 -9.64 0.53 1.93
N ASN A 71 -10.76 0.04 1.37
CA ASN A 71 -12.10 0.36 1.89
C ASN A 71 -12.25 -0.06 3.36
N GLU A 72 -11.83 -1.28 3.69
CA GLU A 72 -11.90 -1.76 5.06
C GLU A 72 -10.91 -1.04 5.99
N THR A 73 -9.77 -0.64 5.46
CA THR A 73 -8.75 0.14 6.18
C THR A 73 -9.27 1.55 6.47
N ASP A 74 -9.92 2.19 5.52
CA ASP A 74 -10.48 3.54 5.69
C ASP A 74 -11.51 3.57 6.83
N ASP A 75 -12.38 2.56 6.91
CA ASP A 75 -13.34 2.44 8.01
C ASP A 75 -12.64 2.34 9.38
N TYR A 76 -11.57 1.56 9.46
CA TYR A 76 -10.78 1.46 10.68
C TYR A 76 -10.05 2.76 11.02
N LEU A 77 -9.40 3.39 10.06
CA LEU A 77 -8.62 4.62 10.27
C LEU A 77 -9.48 5.78 10.76
N GLN A 78 -10.77 5.84 10.39
CA GLN A 78 -11.72 6.81 10.94
C GLN A 78 -11.97 6.65 12.44
N THR A 79 -11.66 5.50 13.02
CA THR A 79 -11.78 5.25 14.47
C THR A 79 -10.52 5.60 15.25
N VAL A 80 -9.41 5.90 14.55
CA VAL A 80 -8.11 6.19 15.19
C VAL A 80 -8.09 7.62 15.69
N ILE A 81 -7.95 7.79 16.99
CA ILE A 81 -7.82 9.09 17.67
C ILE A 81 -6.34 9.41 17.95
N PRO A 82 -5.98 10.68 18.18
CA PRO A 82 -4.59 11.11 18.40
C PRO A 82 -3.87 10.34 19.51
N GLU A 83 -4.57 9.98 20.57
CA GLU A 83 -4.02 9.24 21.71
C GLU A 83 -3.54 7.84 21.31
N LEU A 84 -4.23 7.18 20.37
CA LEU A 84 -3.84 5.87 19.87
C LEU A 84 -2.54 5.92 19.05
N LEU A 85 -2.24 7.03 18.41
CA LEU A 85 -1.04 7.14 17.55
C LEU A 85 0.27 6.95 18.34
N GLN A 86 0.26 7.21 19.64
CA GLN A 86 1.42 7.04 20.52
C GLN A 86 1.49 5.63 21.13
N THR A 87 0.47 4.83 20.96
CA THR A 87 0.42 3.45 21.46
C THR A 87 0.98 2.45 20.44
N HIS A 88 1.05 1.19 20.84
CA HIS A 88 1.59 0.10 20.01
C HIS A 88 0.53 -0.98 19.84
N PHE A 89 0.45 -1.55 18.65
CA PHE A 89 -0.35 -2.76 18.47
C PHE A 89 0.20 -3.92 19.31
N VAL A 90 -0.71 -4.71 19.88
CA VAL A 90 -0.39 -5.96 20.55
C VAL A 90 -0.96 -7.10 19.71
N TYR A 91 -0.08 -7.91 19.14
CA TYR A 91 -0.50 -9.05 18.33
C TYR A 91 0.05 -10.35 18.91
N LYS A 92 -0.83 -11.31 19.18
CA LYS A 92 -0.49 -12.60 19.82
C LYS A 92 0.27 -12.42 21.15
N GLY A 93 -0.14 -11.44 21.95
CA GLY A 93 0.45 -11.14 23.25
C GLY A 93 1.80 -10.39 23.21
N GLN A 94 2.27 -10.00 22.02
CA GLN A 94 3.52 -9.25 21.87
C GLN A 94 3.25 -7.84 21.37
N SER A 95 3.79 -6.83 22.07
CA SER A 95 3.74 -5.45 21.61
C SER A 95 4.64 -5.28 20.40
N ARG A 96 4.15 -4.56 19.40
CA ARG A 96 4.96 -4.18 18.22
C ARG A 96 5.97 -3.11 18.64
N PRO A 97 7.19 -3.10 18.04
CA PRO A 97 8.23 -2.14 18.41
C PRO A 97 7.92 -0.72 17.96
N GLU A 98 7.12 -0.55 16.92
CA GLU A 98 6.74 0.75 16.36
C GLU A 98 5.37 1.18 16.87
N SER A 99 5.20 2.48 17.17
CA SER A 99 3.90 3.05 17.49
C SER A 99 2.97 3.05 16.26
N ILE A 100 1.68 3.13 16.50
CA ILE A 100 0.66 3.22 15.42
C ILE A 100 0.93 4.44 14.54
N GLY A 101 1.30 5.59 15.12
CA GLY A 101 1.66 6.79 14.35
C GLY A 101 2.91 6.59 13.48
N THR A 102 3.91 5.84 13.96
CA THR A 102 5.08 5.48 13.14
C THR A 102 4.67 4.58 11.97
N MET A 103 3.78 3.61 12.19
CA MET A 103 3.26 2.76 11.12
C MET A 103 2.44 3.55 10.09
N LEU A 104 1.70 4.57 10.54
CA LEU A 104 0.97 5.49 9.64
C LEU A 104 1.94 6.26 8.72
N TYR A 105 2.98 6.87 9.28
CA TYR A 105 4.03 7.51 8.48
C TYR A 105 4.70 6.52 7.52
N ARG A 106 5.03 5.32 7.99
CA ARG A 106 5.62 4.28 7.15
C ARG A 106 4.71 3.91 5.98
N ASN A 107 3.39 3.83 6.21
CA ASN A 107 2.42 3.54 5.15
C ASN A 107 2.38 4.67 4.11
N ILE A 108 2.34 5.92 4.54
CA ILE A 108 2.37 7.09 3.66
C ILE A 108 3.66 7.08 2.81
N TYR A 109 4.83 6.92 3.43
CA TYR A 109 6.10 6.89 2.71
C TYR A 109 6.22 5.70 1.76
N HIS A 110 5.64 4.56 2.09
CA HIS A 110 5.58 3.38 1.25
C HIS A 110 4.78 3.63 -0.03
N TYR A 111 3.64 4.31 0.08
CA TYR A 111 2.87 4.76 -1.08
C TYR A 111 3.66 5.73 -1.96
N TRP A 112 4.34 6.70 -1.37
CA TRP A 112 5.17 7.65 -2.11
C TRP A 112 6.30 6.96 -2.84
N PHE A 113 6.98 6.03 -2.17
CA PHE A 113 8.06 5.24 -2.77
C PHE A 113 7.57 4.47 -3.99
N HIS A 114 6.49 3.73 -3.86
CA HIS A 114 5.95 2.91 -4.95
C HIS A 114 5.24 3.73 -6.04
N THR A 115 4.69 4.89 -5.72
CA THR A 115 4.18 5.83 -6.72
C THR A 115 5.30 6.31 -7.64
N GLY A 116 6.47 6.66 -7.07
CA GLY A 116 7.66 7.01 -7.84
C GLY A 116 8.18 5.85 -8.68
N GLU A 117 8.21 4.63 -8.14
CA GLU A 117 8.63 3.43 -8.86
C GLU A 117 7.68 3.12 -10.03
N ALA A 118 6.36 3.16 -9.81
CA ALA A 118 5.37 2.96 -10.86
C ALA A 118 5.45 4.04 -11.95
N HIS A 119 5.74 5.29 -11.57
CA HIS A 119 5.97 6.38 -12.52
C HIS A 119 7.18 6.10 -13.40
N ALA A 120 8.31 5.68 -12.82
CA ALA A 120 9.52 5.32 -13.58
C ALA A 120 9.27 4.14 -14.52
N ILE A 121 8.54 3.12 -14.09
CA ILE A 121 8.14 2.00 -14.96
C ILE A 121 7.33 2.50 -16.16
N ARG A 122 6.37 3.39 -15.95
CA ARG A 122 5.57 3.97 -17.05
C ARG A 122 6.41 4.78 -18.02
N GLN A 123 7.43 5.50 -17.55
CA GLN A 123 8.40 6.17 -18.43
C GLN A 123 9.20 5.17 -19.28
N MET A 124 9.66 4.07 -18.68
CA MET A 124 10.37 3.01 -19.42
C MET A 124 9.48 2.29 -20.44
N LEU A 125 8.17 2.25 -20.21
CA LEU A 125 7.17 1.76 -21.18
C LEU A 125 6.87 2.76 -22.31
N GLY A 126 7.45 3.98 -22.26
CA GLY A 126 7.28 5.00 -23.29
C GLY A 126 6.03 5.88 -23.11
N HIS A 127 5.39 5.87 -21.95
CA HIS A 127 4.27 6.76 -21.68
C HIS A 127 4.74 8.21 -21.53
N THR A 128 4.05 9.13 -22.20
CA THR A 128 4.38 10.57 -22.20
C THR A 128 3.39 11.43 -21.43
N ASP A 129 2.14 10.98 -21.31
CA ASP A 129 1.11 11.67 -20.52
C ASP A 129 1.08 11.13 -19.10
N LEU A 130 2.06 11.56 -18.30
CA LEU A 130 2.22 11.13 -16.92
C LEU A 130 1.86 12.27 -15.96
N PRO A 131 1.21 11.96 -14.80
CA PRO A 131 0.97 12.94 -13.78
C PRO A 131 2.28 13.59 -13.33
N GLN A 132 2.27 14.91 -13.13
CA GLN A 132 3.35 15.57 -12.45
C GLN A 132 3.23 15.30 -10.95
N PHE A 133 4.35 14.96 -10.32
CA PHE A 133 4.39 14.64 -8.90
C PHE A 133 3.45 13.46 -8.56
N VAL A 134 2.63 13.57 -7.52
CA VAL A 134 1.68 12.51 -7.10
C VAL A 134 0.26 12.74 -7.66
N GLY A 135 0.11 13.61 -8.64
CA GLY A 135 -1.18 13.98 -9.22
C GLY A 135 -1.81 15.21 -8.55
N ASN A 136 -3.14 15.25 -8.52
CA ASN A 136 -3.86 16.42 -8.01
C ASN A 136 -3.81 16.50 -6.48
N MET A 137 -3.15 17.54 -5.98
CA MET A 137 -2.99 17.80 -4.54
C MET A 137 -4.08 18.70 -3.93
N GLN A 138 -5.12 19.08 -4.69
CA GLN A 138 -6.15 20.01 -4.21
C GLN A 138 -6.89 19.52 -2.96
N ALA A 139 -7.04 18.21 -2.82
CA ALA A 139 -7.68 17.61 -1.64
C ALA A 139 -6.70 17.37 -0.47
N ALA A 140 -5.39 17.44 -0.70
CA ALA A 140 -4.35 17.19 0.30
C ALA A 140 -3.88 18.47 0.98
N VAL A 141 -4.79 19.38 1.27
CA VAL A 141 -4.49 20.66 1.93
C VAL A 141 -4.37 20.42 3.43
N TYR A 142 -3.29 20.92 4.04
CA TYR A 142 -3.17 20.93 5.49
C TYR A 142 -4.29 21.79 6.11
N LYS A 143 -5.10 21.18 6.96
CA LYS A 143 -6.15 21.84 7.73
C LYS A 143 -5.79 21.68 9.21
N PRO A 144 -5.20 22.69 9.86
CA PRO A 144 -4.96 22.62 11.29
C PRO A 144 -6.31 22.48 12.02
N GLU A 145 -6.34 21.63 13.03
CA GLU A 145 -7.47 21.62 13.96
C GLU A 145 -7.52 22.98 14.66
N VAL A 146 -8.72 23.57 14.68
CA VAL A 146 -8.97 24.88 15.31
C VAL A 146 -9.43 24.65 16.75
#